data_183e68f68048f1292e68695d66fb5d17
#
_entry.id   183e68f68048f1292e68695d66fb5d17
#
_cell.length_a   1.000
_cell.length_b   1.000
_cell.length_c   1.000
_cell.angle_alpha   90.00
_cell.angle_beta   90.00
_cell.angle_gamma   90.00
#
_symmetry.space_group_name_H-M   'P 1'
#
loop_
_entity.id
_entity.type
_entity.pdbx_description
1 polymer ?
#
loop_
_entity_poly.entity_id
_entity_poly.type
_entity_poly.pdbx_seq_one_letter_code
_entity_poly.pdbx_strand_id
1 'polypeptide(L)'
;MKEIFSIEKVLNSRCSCDFDGNPKKDHWGIFIKDRHPSRRILERVLRCCKKTPQFSKGKLSLWFENEYLFLGFEKTNDPFKTRLLHIESGMQQEAVYLACTALGLGTCIHNLGINGTEYTDKIATARHLILEKANSYEAGKFSTAPPGPEKPFKKGKNLSEPKRNGNVECLPELEQLTLFKNTGTQADETDISQLLWAAKGRTPHYVKSHPWGLTIPTMGGGQNYTNVYLVKDNKLFRYINWTTRFLGGHARYARYARYLSWKIGYPTHDIKPLRNVNISDHLDGADIAIILSRNEKTNRALWEVGYMLENMFLQTKSLGISYKSKVFINDEIKKLERNGISEPVAALLL
;
A
#
# COMPACT_ATOMS: atom_id res chain seq x y z
N MET A 1 -24.12 -4.32 -18.17
CA MET A 1 -23.91 -4.27 -16.72
C MET A 1 -22.74 -3.33 -16.45
N LYS A 2 -22.88 -2.40 -15.49
CA LYS A 2 -21.78 -1.53 -15.04
C LYS A 2 -20.75 -2.44 -14.38
N GLU A 3 -19.50 -2.37 -14.81
CA GLU A 3 -18.43 -3.18 -14.21
C GLU A 3 -18.24 -2.76 -12.75
N ILE A 4 -18.43 -3.72 -11.83
CA ILE A 4 -18.25 -3.48 -10.40
C ILE A 4 -16.76 -3.63 -10.10
N PHE A 5 -16.17 -2.59 -9.54
CA PHE A 5 -14.79 -2.62 -9.07
C PHE A 5 -14.77 -3.10 -7.62
N SER A 6 -14.62 -4.42 -7.43
CA SER A 6 -14.45 -5.01 -6.11
C SER A 6 -13.13 -4.57 -5.45
N ILE A 7 -13.07 -4.70 -4.14
CA ILE A 7 -11.88 -4.37 -3.35
C ILE A 7 -10.63 -5.08 -3.90
N GLU A 8 -10.72 -6.40 -4.10
CA GLU A 8 -9.61 -7.22 -4.59
C GLU A 8 -9.21 -6.84 -6.02
N LYS A 9 -10.19 -6.52 -6.87
CA LYS A 9 -9.92 -6.06 -8.23
C LYS A 9 -9.20 -4.72 -8.23
N VAL A 10 -9.61 -3.78 -7.38
CA VAL A 10 -8.96 -2.48 -7.23
C VAL A 10 -7.53 -2.64 -6.73
N LEU A 11 -7.30 -3.42 -5.66
CA LEU A 11 -5.96 -3.70 -5.13
C LEU A 11 -5.06 -4.38 -6.17
N ASN A 12 -5.59 -5.33 -6.94
CA ASN A 12 -4.85 -6.04 -7.97
C ASN A 12 -4.48 -5.15 -9.17
N SER A 13 -5.30 -4.17 -9.45
CA SER A 13 -5.21 -3.37 -10.67
C SER A 13 -4.59 -1.99 -10.45
N ARG A 14 -4.47 -1.56 -9.20
CA ARG A 14 -3.87 -0.27 -8.86
C ARG A 14 -2.45 -0.18 -9.43
N CYS A 15 -2.19 0.83 -10.23
CA CYS A 15 -0.87 1.14 -10.76
C CYS A 15 -0.70 2.65 -10.94
N SER A 16 0.54 3.10 -11.06
CA SER A 16 0.87 4.49 -11.35
C SER A 16 0.89 4.73 -12.85
N CYS A 17 0.22 5.80 -13.28
CA CYS A 17 0.36 6.33 -14.63
C CYS A 17 1.68 7.06 -14.82
N ASP A 18 2.02 7.41 -16.06
CA ASP A 18 3.19 8.25 -16.31
C ASP A 18 2.96 9.68 -15.86
N PHE A 19 3.99 10.20 -15.18
CA PHE A 19 3.95 11.54 -14.64
C PHE A 19 4.25 12.61 -15.71
N ASP A 20 5.01 12.25 -16.74
CA ASP A 20 5.39 13.17 -17.83
C ASP A 20 4.25 13.40 -18.81
N GLY A 21 3.11 12.77 -18.58
CA GLY A 21 1.87 13.01 -19.29
C GLY A 21 1.83 12.51 -20.72
N ASN A 22 2.76 11.69 -21.15
CA ASN A 22 2.58 10.88 -22.33
C ASN A 22 1.47 9.85 -22.06
N PRO A 23 0.66 9.47 -23.06
CA PRO A 23 -0.29 8.39 -22.88
C PRO A 23 0.45 7.17 -22.38
N LYS A 24 0.17 6.77 -21.14
CA LYS A 24 0.78 5.55 -20.61
C LYS A 24 -0.22 4.44 -20.54
N LYS A 25 0.34 3.29 -20.80
CA LYS A 25 -0.33 2.01 -20.77
C LYS A 25 -0.13 1.40 -19.41
N ASP A 26 -1.21 1.11 -18.77
CA ASP A 26 -1.23 0.20 -17.65
C ASP A 26 -2.18 -0.96 -17.99
N HIS A 27 -2.38 -1.89 -17.10
CA HIS A 27 -3.29 -3.01 -17.36
C HIS A 27 -4.78 -2.61 -17.38
N TRP A 28 -5.11 -1.34 -17.11
CA TRP A 28 -6.44 -0.76 -17.23
C TRP A 28 -6.70 -0.12 -18.58
N GLY A 29 -5.66 0.36 -19.23
CA GLY A 29 -5.81 1.08 -20.48
C GLY A 29 -4.80 2.20 -20.67
N ILE A 30 -5.24 3.24 -21.34
CA ILE A 30 -4.43 4.41 -21.69
C ILE A 30 -5.02 5.63 -21.02
N PHE A 31 -4.17 6.41 -20.36
CA PHE A 31 -4.54 7.69 -19.76
C PHE A 31 -3.90 8.82 -20.57
N ILE A 32 -4.63 9.91 -20.75
CA ILE A 32 -4.20 11.01 -21.61
C ILE A 32 -3.83 12.20 -20.76
N LYS A 33 -2.63 12.74 -20.99
CA LYS A 33 -2.21 14.02 -20.43
C LYS A 33 -3.22 15.12 -20.73
N ASP A 34 -3.32 16.06 -19.83
CA ASP A 34 -4.17 17.24 -19.94
C ASP A 34 -5.68 16.92 -20.04
N ARG A 35 -6.07 15.66 -19.88
CA ARG A 35 -7.47 15.27 -19.74
C ARG A 35 -7.79 14.94 -18.28
N HIS A 36 -8.29 15.96 -17.61
CA HIS A 36 -8.65 15.86 -16.19
C HIS A 36 -10.13 15.53 -16.02
N PRO A 37 -10.48 14.73 -15.00
CA PRO A 37 -11.88 14.40 -14.73
C PRO A 37 -12.68 15.62 -14.28
N SER A 38 -13.99 15.54 -14.50
CA SER A 38 -14.91 16.58 -14.07
C SER A 38 -14.83 16.82 -12.55
N ARG A 39 -15.18 18.04 -12.13
CA ARG A 39 -15.22 18.43 -10.71
C ARG A 39 -16.03 17.44 -9.86
N ARG A 40 -17.17 16.97 -10.35
CA ARG A 40 -18.02 15.99 -9.66
C ARG A 40 -17.31 14.67 -9.39
N ILE A 41 -16.48 14.20 -10.31
CA ILE A 41 -15.68 12.99 -10.16
C ILE A 41 -14.57 13.23 -9.15
N LEU A 42 -13.85 14.36 -9.23
CA LEU A 42 -12.83 14.74 -8.27
C LEU A 42 -13.37 14.85 -6.83
N GLU A 43 -14.58 15.39 -6.66
CA GLU A 43 -15.24 15.47 -5.36
C GLU A 43 -15.51 14.08 -4.74
N ARG A 44 -15.74 13.05 -5.57
CA ARG A 44 -15.83 11.66 -5.07
C ARG A 44 -14.49 11.15 -4.56
N VAL A 45 -13.41 11.38 -5.31
CA VAL A 45 -12.05 11.03 -4.85
C VAL A 45 -11.74 11.72 -3.52
N LEU A 46 -12.02 13.02 -3.43
CA LEU A 46 -11.79 13.80 -2.20
C LEU A 46 -12.61 13.30 -1.00
N ARG A 47 -13.83 12.80 -1.22
CA ARG A 47 -14.64 12.22 -0.13
C ARG A 47 -13.97 10.99 0.46
N CYS A 48 -13.47 10.07 -0.37
CA CYS A 48 -12.72 8.90 0.10
C CYS A 48 -11.51 9.35 0.93
N CYS A 49 -10.71 10.28 0.41
CA CYS A 49 -9.53 10.78 1.11
C CYS A 49 -9.83 11.46 2.46
N LYS A 50 -10.93 12.22 2.55
CA LYS A 50 -11.36 12.88 3.79
C LYS A 50 -11.88 11.91 4.84
N LYS A 51 -12.22 10.69 4.45
CA LYS A 51 -12.74 9.63 5.33
C LYS A 51 -11.67 8.66 5.79
N THR A 52 -10.43 8.84 5.35
CA THR A 52 -9.28 8.05 5.84
C THR A 52 -9.24 8.08 7.37
N PRO A 53 -9.16 6.92 8.04
CA PRO A 53 -9.13 6.85 9.50
C PRO A 53 -7.91 7.56 10.08
N GLN A 54 -8.02 8.10 11.29
CA GLN A 54 -6.95 8.86 11.94
C GLN A 54 -6.64 8.34 13.34
N PHE A 55 -5.37 8.05 13.60
CA PHE A 55 -4.83 7.73 14.92
C PHE A 55 -4.61 8.99 15.77
N SER A 56 -4.30 10.09 15.09
CA SER A 56 -4.07 11.40 15.70
C SER A 56 -5.35 12.22 15.66
N LYS A 57 -5.41 13.23 16.52
CA LYS A 57 -6.38 14.34 16.39
C LYS A 57 -5.80 15.48 15.55
N GLY A 58 -4.86 15.15 14.67
CA GLY A 58 -4.21 16.10 13.79
C GLY A 58 -5.09 16.48 12.61
N LYS A 59 -4.67 17.48 11.87
CA LYS A 59 -5.41 17.96 10.72
C LYS A 59 -4.69 17.64 9.42
N LEU A 60 -5.23 16.66 8.71
CA LEU A 60 -4.82 16.36 7.35
C LEU A 60 -5.30 17.46 6.40
N SER A 61 -4.50 17.78 5.41
CA SER A 61 -4.75 18.85 4.45
C SER A 61 -4.83 18.29 3.04
N LEU A 62 -5.85 18.72 2.30
CA LEU A 62 -6.05 18.42 0.89
C LEU A 62 -6.32 19.73 0.16
N TRP A 63 -5.57 20.02 -0.92
CA TRP A 63 -5.80 21.21 -1.73
C TRP A 63 -5.39 20.97 -3.18
N PHE A 64 -6.02 21.70 -4.09
CA PHE A 64 -5.59 21.75 -5.46
C PHE A 64 -4.69 22.96 -5.69
N GLU A 65 -3.61 22.73 -6.42
CA GLU A 65 -2.74 23.77 -6.94
C GLU A 65 -2.35 23.38 -8.35
N ASN A 66 -2.70 24.24 -9.29
CA ASN A 66 -2.65 23.92 -10.73
C ASN A 66 -3.47 22.64 -11.02
N GLU A 67 -2.83 21.64 -11.63
CA GLU A 67 -3.46 20.36 -12.04
C GLU A 67 -3.35 19.26 -10.97
N TYR A 68 -2.69 19.57 -9.84
CA TYR A 68 -2.32 18.56 -8.86
C TYR A 68 -3.18 18.64 -7.60
N LEU A 69 -3.58 17.48 -7.12
CA LEU A 69 -4.10 17.32 -5.76
C LEU A 69 -2.93 17.13 -4.81
N PHE A 70 -2.71 18.11 -3.94
CA PHE A 70 -1.71 18.05 -2.87
C PHE A 70 -2.29 17.41 -1.62
N LEU A 71 -1.47 16.63 -0.94
CA LEU A 71 -1.76 15.99 0.33
C LEU A 71 -0.69 16.34 1.36
N GLY A 72 -1.12 16.54 2.59
CA GLY A 72 -0.22 16.87 3.68
C GLY A 72 -0.95 17.01 5.00
N PHE A 73 -0.36 17.73 5.94
CA PHE A 73 -0.93 17.97 7.26
C PHE A 73 -0.41 19.28 7.87
N GLU A 74 -1.14 19.81 8.84
CA GLU A 74 -0.71 20.98 9.61
C GLU A 74 0.50 20.63 10.50
N LYS A 75 1.47 21.54 10.58
CA LYS A 75 2.66 21.38 11.43
C LYS A 75 2.28 21.22 12.89
N THR A 76 3.05 20.42 13.59
CA THR A 76 2.93 20.23 15.05
C THR A 76 4.33 20.08 15.66
N ASN A 77 4.49 20.55 16.88
CA ASN A 77 5.72 20.43 17.65
C ASN A 77 5.86 19.08 18.39
N ASP A 78 4.82 18.24 18.34
CA ASP A 78 4.83 16.91 18.95
C ASP A 78 5.43 15.88 17.96
N PRO A 79 6.62 15.30 18.24
CA PRO A 79 7.25 14.34 17.34
C PRO A 79 6.43 13.06 17.13
N PHE A 80 5.71 12.58 18.16
CA PHE A 80 4.87 11.40 18.04
C PHE A 80 3.66 11.68 17.16
N LYS A 81 3.01 12.82 17.38
CA LYS A 81 1.89 13.29 16.53
C LYS A 81 2.35 13.49 15.09
N THR A 82 3.54 14.08 14.86
CA THR A 82 4.13 14.21 13.52
C THR A 82 4.29 12.83 12.84
N ARG A 83 4.79 11.83 13.58
CA ARG A 83 4.92 10.46 13.08
C ARG A 83 3.57 9.87 12.69
N LEU A 84 2.53 10.04 13.51
CA LEU A 84 1.17 9.61 13.19
C LEU A 84 0.64 10.29 11.92
N LEU A 85 0.83 11.59 11.79
CA LEU A 85 0.39 12.37 10.63
C LEU A 85 1.08 11.94 9.33
N HIS A 86 2.34 11.51 9.37
CA HIS A 86 2.99 10.90 8.21
C HIS A 86 2.32 9.58 7.82
N ILE A 87 2.00 8.69 8.77
CA ILE A 87 1.29 7.44 8.49
C ILE A 87 -0.09 7.73 7.89
N GLU A 88 -0.86 8.59 8.51
CA GLU A 88 -2.20 9.00 8.07
C GLU A 88 -2.18 9.67 6.69
N SER A 89 -1.16 10.49 6.41
CA SER A 89 -0.97 11.06 5.08
C SER A 89 -0.66 9.98 4.04
N GLY A 90 0.08 8.93 4.41
CA GLY A 90 0.26 7.75 3.56
C GLY A 90 -1.08 7.05 3.27
N MET A 91 -1.88 6.78 4.29
CA MET A 91 -3.22 6.21 4.11
C MET A 91 -4.06 7.06 3.14
N GLN A 92 -4.05 8.38 3.31
CA GLN A 92 -4.76 9.32 2.45
C GLN A 92 -4.28 9.28 1.00
N GLN A 93 -2.96 9.15 0.78
CA GLN A 93 -2.36 8.99 -0.54
C GLN A 93 -2.82 7.70 -1.22
N GLU A 94 -2.90 6.59 -0.49
CA GLU A 94 -3.41 5.32 -1.02
C GLU A 94 -4.90 5.41 -1.31
N ALA A 95 -5.70 6.07 -0.48
CA ALA A 95 -7.11 6.31 -0.75
C ALA A 95 -7.34 7.04 -2.10
N VAL A 96 -6.45 7.97 -2.49
CA VAL A 96 -6.49 8.58 -3.85
C VAL A 96 -6.32 7.51 -4.92
N TYR A 97 -5.31 6.64 -4.78
CA TYR A 97 -5.07 5.58 -5.77
C TYR A 97 -6.25 4.62 -5.89
N LEU A 98 -6.76 4.16 -4.75
CA LEU A 98 -7.87 3.21 -4.71
C LEU A 98 -9.14 3.82 -5.30
N ALA A 99 -9.47 5.05 -4.91
CA ALA A 99 -10.63 5.76 -5.45
C ALA A 99 -10.50 6.02 -6.96
N CYS A 100 -9.34 6.47 -7.43
CA CYS A 100 -9.08 6.67 -8.85
C CYS A 100 -9.21 5.35 -9.62
N THR A 101 -8.61 4.27 -9.14
CA THR A 101 -8.70 2.95 -9.78
C THR A 101 -10.15 2.46 -9.85
N ALA A 102 -10.91 2.58 -8.76
CA ALA A 102 -12.31 2.19 -8.69
C ALA A 102 -13.23 3.04 -9.59
N LEU A 103 -12.83 4.27 -9.91
CA LEU A 103 -13.52 5.16 -10.85
C LEU A 103 -13.04 5.01 -12.30
N GLY A 104 -12.07 4.13 -12.56
CA GLY A 104 -11.46 3.97 -13.88
C GLY A 104 -10.57 5.13 -14.30
N LEU A 105 -10.06 5.89 -13.32
CA LEU A 105 -9.12 6.99 -13.52
C LEU A 105 -7.68 6.53 -13.36
N GLY A 106 -6.76 7.23 -14.02
CA GLY A 106 -5.34 7.08 -13.79
C GLY A 106 -4.82 8.11 -12.79
N THR A 107 -3.84 7.74 -11.99
CA THR A 107 -3.12 8.69 -11.13
C THR A 107 -1.68 8.28 -10.95
N CYS A 108 -0.84 9.25 -10.63
CA CYS A 108 0.54 9.03 -10.23
C CYS A 108 0.86 9.90 -9.03
N ILE A 109 1.42 9.26 -7.99
CA ILE A 109 1.94 9.98 -6.83
C ILE A 109 3.33 10.55 -7.14
N HIS A 110 3.51 11.79 -6.80
CA HIS A 110 4.81 12.44 -6.79
C HIS A 110 5.13 12.91 -5.37
N ASN A 111 6.03 12.20 -4.72
CA ASN A 111 6.44 12.55 -3.38
C ASN A 111 7.28 13.82 -3.38
N LEU A 112 7.01 14.65 -2.41
CA LEU A 112 7.68 15.92 -2.22
C LEU A 112 8.88 15.73 -1.27
N GLY A 113 9.96 15.13 -1.80
CA GLY A 113 11.15 14.77 -1.04
C GLY A 113 10.98 13.50 -0.18
N ILE A 114 11.96 13.20 0.65
CA ILE A 114 11.95 12.03 1.57
C ILE A 114 11.23 12.32 2.89
N ASN A 115 11.09 13.61 3.23
CA ASN A 115 10.47 14.10 4.47
C ASN A 115 9.22 14.95 4.23
N GLY A 116 8.84 15.18 2.99
CA GLY A 116 7.84 16.18 2.59
C GLY A 116 8.48 17.55 2.32
N THR A 117 7.67 18.48 1.81
CA THR A 117 8.05 19.88 1.58
C THR A 117 7.32 20.77 2.57
N GLU A 118 8.07 21.62 3.23
CA GLU A 118 7.52 22.56 4.20
C GLU A 118 6.89 23.78 3.54
N TYR A 119 5.68 24.09 3.94
CA TYR A 119 5.00 25.35 3.73
C TYR A 119 4.94 26.10 5.08
N THR A 120 4.40 27.31 5.11
CA THR A 120 4.38 28.15 6.33
C THR A 120 3.70 27.42 7.50
N ASP A 121 2.52 26.84 7.29
CA ASP A 121 1.65 26.24 8.31
C ASP A 121 1.48 24.72 8.18
N LYS A 122 2.00 24.12 7.10
CA LYS A 122 1.79 22.70 6.78
C LYS A 122 3.00 22.06 6.14
N ILE A 123 2.97 20.73 6.13
CA ILE A 123 3.92 19.87 5.40
C ILE A 123 3.16 19.19 4.27
N ALA A 124 3.56 19.42 3.03
CA ALA A 124 3.08 18.67 1.88
C ALA A 124 3.90 17.39 1.73
N THR A 125 3.24 16.25 1.71
CA THR A 125 3.90 14.94 1.60
C THR A 125 3.94 14.43 0.17
N ALA A 126 2.88 14.69 -0.59
CA ALA A 126 2.75 14.26 -1.97
C ALA A 126 1.82 15.16 -2.77
N ARG A 127 1.90 15.04 -4.09
CA ARG A 127 0.90 15.52 -5.03
C ARG A 127 0.50 14.41 -5.99
N HIS A 128 -0.73 14.40 -6.42
CA HIS A 128 -1.28 13.47 -7.40
C HIS A 128 -1.71 14.21 -8.67
N LEU A 129 -1.31 13.69 -9.81
CA LEU A 129 -1.93 14.00 -11.09
C LEU A 129 -3.05 12.97 -11.31
N ILE A 130 -4.27 13.43 -11.64
CA ILE A 130 -5.44 12.56 -11.87
C ILE A 130 -5.91 12.77 -13.31
N LEU A 131 -5.99 11.69 -14.08
CA LEU A 131 -6.25 11.71 -15.52
C LEU A 131 -7.46 10.84 -15.89
N GLU A 132 -8.15 11.22 -16.96
CA GLU A 132 -9.18 10.38 -17.58
C GLU A 132 -8.58 9.30 -18.48
N LYS A 133 -9.26 8.16 -18.54
CA LYS A 133 -8.95 7.08 -19.46
C LYS A 133 -9.29 7.48 -20.90
N ALA A 134 -8.43 7.11 -21.85
CA ALA A 134 -8.73 7.26 -23.27
C ALA A 134 -9.96 6.44 -23.66
N ASN A 135 -10.80 6.97 -24.56
CA ASN A 135 -11.84 6.18 -25.19
C ASN A 135 -11.24 5.14 -26.16
N SER A 136 -12.06 4.21 -26.66
CA SER A 136 -11.61 3.14 -27.54
C SER A 136 -10.95 3.62 -28.84
N TYR A 137 -11.41 4.74 -29.40
CA TYR A 137 -10.83 5.33 -30.60
C TYR A 137 -9.47 5.95 -30.35
N GLU A 138 -9.34 6.70 -29.26
CA GLU A 138 -8.07 7.31 -28.84
C GLU A 138 -7.05 6.22 -28.42
N ALA A 139 -7.51 5.17 -27.74
CA ALA A 139 -6.66 4.04 -27.39
C ALA A 139 -6.06 3.35 -28.62
N GLY A 140 -6.79 3.27 -29.74
CA GLY A 140 -6.30 2.72 -30.99
C GLY A 140 -5.12 3.49 -31.62
N LYS A 141 -4.97 4.79 -31.31
CA LYS A 141 -3.83 5.60 -31.76
C LYS A 141 -2.53 5.26 -31.04
N PHE A 142 -2.60 4.66 -29.87
CA PHE A 142 -1.47 4.31 -29.01
C PHE A 142 -1.22 2.81 -29.01
N SER A 143 -0.93 2.28 -30.08
CA SER A 143 -0.96 0.98 -30.66
C SER A 143 -0.64 -0.31 -29.90
N THR A 144 -0.14 -0.37 -28.69
CA THR A 144 0.16 -1.66 -28.06
C THR A 144 -0.14 -1.66 -26.57
N ALA A 145 -0.86 -2.66 -26.08
CA ALA A 145 -0.91 -2.92 -24.64
C ALA A 145 0.53 -3.17 -24.13
N PRO A 146 0.89 -2.71 -22.95
CA PRO A 146 2.18 -3.09 -22.40
C PRO A 146 2.23 -4.62 -22.32
N PRO A 147 3.38 -5.24 -22.61
CA PRO A 147 3.52 -6.67 -22.42
C PRO A 147 3.20 -7.00 -20.96
N GLY A 148 2.48 -8.08 -20.73
CA GLY A 148 2.26 -8.60 -19.39
C GLY A 148 3.58 -8.92 -18.68
N PRO A 149 3.60 -9.15 -17.37
CA PRO A 149 4.79 -9.53 -16.65
C PRO A 149 5.41 -10.82 -17.23
N GLU A 150 6.68 -10.79 -17.52
CA GLU A 150 7.40 -11.93 -18.13
C GLU A 150 7.45 -13.17 -17.22
N LYS A 151 7.35 -12.96 -15.91
CA LYS A 151 7.51 -14.03 -14.92
C LYS A 151 6.17 -14.45 -14.34
N PRO A 152 5.86 -15.75 -14.39
CA PRO A 152 4.63 -16.24 -13.78
C PRO A 152 4.67 -16.07 -12.25
N PHE A 153 3.50 -15.84 -11.67
CA PHE A 153 3.33 -15.86 -10.22
C PHE A 153 3.58 -17.28 -9.68
N LYS A 154 4.44 -17.39 -8.67
CA LYS A 154 4.77 -18.67 -8.05
C LYS A 154 4.02 -18.82 -6.74
N LYS A 155 3.15 -19.81 -6.65
CA LYS A 155 2.45 -20.15 -5.42
C LYS A 155 3.44 -20.45 -4.29
N GLY A 156 3.22 -19.88 -3.12
CA GLY A 156 3.93 -20.19 -1.89
C GLY A 156 3.53 -21.56 -1.33
N LYS A 157 4.22 -21.98 -0.28
CA LYS A 157 3.94 -23.26 0.39
C LYS A 157 2.99 -23.09 1.59
N ASN A 158 3.07 -21.96 2.29
CA ASN A 158 2.44 -21.74 3.58
C ASN A 158 1.21 -20.80 3.53
N LEU A 159 0.97 -20.15 2.40
CA LEU A 159 -0.17 -19.26 2.20
C LEU A 159 -1.04 -19.73 1.05
N SER A 160 -2.33 -19.49 1.15
CA SER A 160 -3.27 -19.68 0.05
C SER A 160 -3.01 -18.65 -1.05
N GLU A 161 -3.38 -18.96 -2.30
CA GLU A 161 -3.30 -18.01 -3.39
C GLU A 161 -4.27 -16.84 -3.14
N PRO A 162 -3.81 -15.58 -3.30
CA PRO A 162 -4.68 -14.44 -3.04
C PRO A 162 -5.79 -14.32 -4.07
N LYS A 163 -7.00 -14.05 -3.61
CA LYS A 163 -8.12 -13.69 -4.46
C LYS A 163 -7.86 -12.30 -5.06
N ARG A 164 -8.05 -12.19 -6.38
CA ARG A 164 -7.82 -10.96 -7.15
C ARG A 164 -9.12 -10.32 -7.65
N ASN A 165 -10.24 -10.95 -7.38
CA ASN A 165 -11.59 -10.46 -7.61
C ASN A 165 -12.46 -10.82 -6.43
N GLY A 166 -13.48 -10.01 -6.16
CA GLY A 166 -14.44 -10.20 -5.07
C GLY A 166 -15.78 -9.59 -5.41
N ASN A 167 -16.67 -9.54 -4.43
CA ASN A 167 -18.06 -9.08 -4.61
C ASN A 167 -18.36 -7.75 -3.87
N VAL A 168 -17.47 -7.30 -2.99
CA VAL A 168 -17.67 -6.06 -2.22
C VAL A 168 -17.15 -4.88 -3.02
N GLU A 169 -18.02 -3.91 -3.31
CA GLU A 169 -17.68 -2.71 -4.08
C GLU A 169 -16.71 -1.81 -3.29
N CYS A 170 -15.63 -1.37 -3.92
CA CYS A 170 -14.55 -0.64 -3.26
C CYS A 170 -14.93 0.77 -2.77
N LEU A 171 -15.59 1.57 -3.60
CA LEU A 171 -15.84 2.98 -3.28
C LEU A 171 -16.69 3.22 -2.04
N PRO A 172 -17.83 2.52 -1.83
CA PRO A 172 -18.62 2.69 -0.62
C PRO A 172 -17.84 2.34 0.65
N GLU A 173 -16.98 1.33 0.59
CA GLU A 173 -16.21 0.88 1.74
C GLU A 173 -15.04 1.82 2.06
N LEU A 174 -14.42 2.46 1.05
CA LEU A 174 -13.42 3.51 1.27
C LEU A 174 -13.98 4.71 2.07
N GLU A 175 -15.25 5.02 1.91
CA GLU A 175 -15.90 6.11 2.64
C GLU A 175 -16.28 5.74 4.10
N GLN A 176 -16.06 4.47 4.52
CA GLN A 176 -16.48 3.93 5.80
C GLN A 176 -15.37 3.18 6.56
N LEU A 177 -14.11 3.44 6.24
CA LEU A 177 -12.99 2.81 6.93
C LEU A 177 -12.89 3.30 8.38
N THR A 178 -12.44 2.41 9.27
CA THR A 178 -12.26 2.69 10.70
C THR A 178 -10.94 2.09 11.19
N LEU A 179 -10.44 2.57 12.33
CA LEU A 179 -9.23 2.02 12.96
C LEU A 179 -9.47 0.68 13.66
N PHE A 180 -10.72 0.38 13.94
CA PHE A 180 -11.13 -0.88 14.59
C PHE A 180 -12.54 -1.27 14.15
N LYS A 181 -12.83 -2.54 14.22
CA LYS A 181 -14.15 -3.13 14.01
C LYS A 181 -14.31 -4.30 14.98
N ASN A 182 -15.21 -4.18 15.92
CA ASN A 182 -15.47 -5.22 16.94
C ASN A 182 -16.52 -6.24 16.48
N THR A 183 -17.19 -5.97 15.36
CA THR A 183 -18.21 -6.85 14.79
C THR A 183 -17.66 -7.55 13.56
N GLY A 184 -17.75 -8.84 13.50
CA GLY A 184 -17.24 -9.65 12.38
C GLY A 184 -16.84 -11.04 12.86
N THR A 185 -16.38 -11.86 11.93
CA THR A 185 -15.82 -13.17 12.25
C THR A 185 -14.37 -13.03 12.71
N GLN A 186 -13.86 -14.04 13.41
CA GLN A 186 -12.43 -14.15 13.65
C GLN A 186 -11.74 -14.52 12.34
N ALA A 187 -10.56 -13.97 12.10
CA ALA A 187 -9.80 -14.23 10.87
C ALA A 187 -9.29 -15.69 10.84
N ASP A 188 -9.50 -16.34 9.72
CA ASP A 188 -8.92 -17.65 9.44
C ASP A 188 -7.57 -17.53 8.67
N GLU A 189 -6.97 -18.66 8.32
CA GLU A 189 -5.69 -18.69 7.59
C GLU A 189 -5.81 -18.11 6.17
N THR A 190 -6.96 -18.24 5.53
CA THR A 190 -7.22 -17.66 4.21
C THR A 190 -7.34 -16.14 4.31
N ASP A 191 -7.99 -15.65 5.35
CA ASP A 191 -8.13 -14.21 5.62
C ASP A 191 -6.77 -13.57 5.94
N ILE A 192 -5.96 -14.23 6.78
CA ILE A 192 -4.58 -13.78 7.06
C ILE A 192 -3.76 -13.71 5.78
N SER A 193 -3.84 -14.76 4.95
CA SER A 193 -3.17 -14.79 3.65
C SER A 193 -3.59 -13.63 2.76
N GLN A 194 -4.88 -13.34 2.66
CA GLN A 194 -5.43 -12.25 1.86
C GLN A 194 -5.00 -10.88 2.40
N LEU A 195 -4.96 -10.68 3.73
CA LEU A 195 -4.49 -9.45 4.35
C LEU A 195 -3.00 -9.20 4.11
N LEU A 196 -2.16 -10.22 4.18
CA LEU A 196 -0.73 -10.12 3.85
C LEU A 196 -0.52 -9.71 2.39
N TRP A 197 -1.34 -10.26 1.48
CA TRP A 197 -1.32 -9.83 0.09
C TRP A 197 -1.80 -8.39 -0.08
N ALA A 198 -2.89 -7.99 0.55
CA ALA A 198 -3.39 -6.62 0.50
C ALA A 198 -2.34 -5.63 1.00
N ALA A 199 -1.63 -5.95 2.09
CA ALA A 199 -0.58 -5.11 2.64
C ALA A 199 0.56 -4.86 1.64
N LYS A 200 1.13 -5.92 1.03
CA LYS A 200 2.32 -5.78 0.18
C LYS A 200 2.48 -6.90 -0.86
N GLY A 201 1.37 -7.41 -1.39
CA GLY A 201 1.38 -8.45 -2.40
C GLY A 201 1.87 -7.99 -3.77
N ARG A 202 2.21 -8.94 -4.63
CA ARG A 202 2.56 -8.67 -6.02
C ARG A 202 1.32 -8.64 -6.90
N THR A 203 1.32 -7.68 -7.82
CA THR A 203 0.24 -7.44 -8.78
C THR A 203 0.78 -7.46 -10.21
N PRO A 204 -0.02 -7.91 -11.20
CA PRO A 204 0.46 -8.17 -12.56
C PRO A 204 0.58 -6.90 -13.40
N HIS A 205 1.41 -5.95 -12.96
CA HIS A 205 1.72 -4.75 -13.74
C HIS A 205 3.20 -4.39 -13.65
N TYR A 206 3.73 -3.73 -14.69
CA TYR A 206 5.10 -3.25 -14.69
C TYR A 206 5.26 -1.97 -13.88
N VAL A 207 6.37 -1.89 -13.15
CA VAL A 207 6.83 -0.67 -12.49
C VAL A 207 8.23 -0.38 -13.02
N LYS A 208 8.34 0.48 -14.02
CA LYS A 208 9.60 0.74 -14.75
C LYS A 208 10.21 -0.58 -15.26
N SER A 209 11.40 -0.93 -14.77
CA SER A 209 12.11 -2.18 -15.11
C SER A 209 11.70 -3.38 -14.24
N HIS A 210 10.74 -3.23 -13.34
CA HIS A 210 10.33 -4.30 -12.43
C HIS A 210 9.21 -5.12 -13.04
N PRO A 211 9.33 -6.46 -13.08
CA PRO A 211 8.41 -7.33 -13.81
C PRO A 211 7.06 -7.57 -13.10
N TRP A 212 6.88 -7.07 -11.89
CA TRP A 212 5.62 -7.13 -11.14
C TRP A 212 5.53 -5.96 -10.17
N GLY A 213 4.38 -5.27 -10.17
CA GLY A 213 4.07 -4.24 -9.20
C GLY A 213 3.76 -4.77 -7.80
N LEU A 214 3.31 -3.87 -6.95
CA LEU A 214 2.81 -4.17 -5.61
C LEU A 214 1.38 -3.67 -5.47
N THR A 215 0.68 -4.18 -4.48
CA THR A 215 -0.62 -3.65 -4.04
C THR A 215 -0.53 -2.21 -3.53
N ILE A 216 0.65 -1.75 -3.15
CA ILE A 216 0.96 -0.38 -2.71
C ILE A 216 1.86 0.35 -3.72
N PRO A 217 1.89 1.70 -3.73
CA PRO A 217 2.84 2.46 -4.54
C PRO A 217 4.28 2.11 -4.18
N THR A 218 5.10 1.86 -5.20
CA THR A 218 6.54 1.66 -5.00
C THR A 218 7.26 3.00 -5.08
N MET A 219 7.71 3.47 -3.96
CA MET A 219 8.45 4.72 -3.87
C MET A 219 9.84 4.61 -4.50
N GLY A 220 10.18 5.54 -5.41
CA GLY A 220 11.50 5.60 -5.99
C GLY A 220 11.91 4.42 -6.86
N GLY A 221 10.96 3.78 -7.56
CA GLY A 221 11.27 2.75 -8.57
C GLY A 221 11.52 1.35 -8.01
N GLY A 222 10.74 0.93 -7.02
CA GLY A 222 10.75 -0.43 -6.49
C GLY A 222 11.65 -0.64 -5.28
N GLN A 223 12.09 0.44 -4.62
CA GLN A 223 12.78 0.32 -3.34
C GLN A 223 11.82 -0.21 -2.28
N ASN A 224 12.34 -1.02 -1.37
CA ASN A 224 11.58 -1.65 -0.31
C ASN A 224 11.93 -0.97 1.02
N TYR A 225 11.09 -0.03 1.45
CA TYR A 225 11.30 0.73 2.68
C TYR A 225 10.72 0.07 3.91
N THR A 226 9.93 -0.98 3.74
CA THR A 226 9.16 -1.61 4.81
C THR A 226 9.21 -3.14 4.74
N ASN A 227 8.99 -3.80 5.88
CA ASN A 227 8.73 -5.22 5.97
C ASN A 227 7.35 -5.48 6.58
N VAL A 228 6.80 -6.65 6.30
CA VAL A 228 5.57 -7.16 6.90
C VAL A 228 5.92 -8.43 7.66
N TYR A 229 5.52 -8.49 8.92
CA TYR A 229 5.66 -9.66 9.76
C TYR A 229 4.27 -10.17 10.17
N LEU A 230 4.19 -11.46 10.38
CA LEU A 230 3.04 -12.13 11.00
C LEU A 230 3.47 -12.71 12.34
N VAL A 231 2.71 -12.44 13.38
CA VAL A 231 2.77 -13.14 14.66
C VAL A 231 1.52 -14.02 14.74
N LYS A 232 1.72 -15.31 14.96
CA LYS A 232 0.65 -16.30 15.13
C LYS A 232 1.19 -17.47 15.97
N ASP A 233 0.41 -17.98 16.92
CA ASP A 233 0.77 -19.13 17.76
C ASP A 233 2.15 -18.96 18.42
N ASN A 234 2.44 -17.79 18.95
CA ASN A 234 3.75 -17.44 19.55
C ASN A 234 4.94 -17.63 18.60
N LYS A 235 4.73 -17.54 17.30
CA LYS A 235 5.76 -17.60 16.28
C LYS A 235 5.78 -16.33 15.46
N LEU A 236 6.98 -15.87 15.15
CA LEU A 236 7.23 -14.75 14.26
C LEU A 236 7.57 -15.25 12.86
N PHE A 237 6.86 -14.73 11.87
CA PHE A 237 7.11 -14.99 10.46
C PHE A 237 7.38 -13.68 9.73
N ARG A 238 8.15 -13.75 8.65
CA ARG A 238 8.32 -12.64 7.70
C ARG A 238 7.55 -12.94 6.42
N TYR A 239 6.76 -11.99 5.96
CA TYR A 239 6.08 -12.09 4.67
C TYR A 239 7.06 -11.94 3.52
N ILE A 240 6.94 -12.82 2.52
CA ILE A 240 7.80 -12.89 1.34
C ILE A 240 6.94 -12.75 0.09
N ASN A 241 7.14 -11.66 -0.63
CA ASN A 241 6.43 -11.38 -1.88
C ASN A 241 7.31 -11.57 -3.13
N TRP A 242 8.57 -11.95 -2.93
CA TRP A 242 9.51 -12.21 -4.01
C TRP A 242 10.50 -13.29 -3.62
N THR A 243 10.65 -14.30 -4.45
CA THR A 243 11.64 -15.36 -4.24
C THR A 243 12.76 -15.20 -5.25
N THR A 244 13.99 -15.04 -4.78
CA THR A 244 15.18 -15.05 -5.63
C THR A 244 15.65 -16.48 -5.85
N ARG A 245 15.94 -16.88 -7.07
CA ARG A 245 16.79 -18.04 -7.33
C ARG A 245 18.22 -17.69 -6.94
N PHE A 246 18.74 -18.46 -6.04
CA PHE A 246 20.08 -18.50 -5.51
C PHE A 246 21.13 -17.56 -6.15
N LEU A 247 21.54 -16.53 -5.41
CA LEU A 247 22.88 -15.99 -5.49
C LEU A 247 23.56 -16.38 -4.19
N GLY A 248 24.36 -17.45 -4.26
CA GLY A 248 25.15 -17.92 -3.12
C GLY A 248 26.01 -16.80 -2.55
N GLY A 249 25.90 -16.60 -1.25
CA GLY A 249 26.96 -16.23 -0.34
C GLY A 249 27.73 -14.93 -0.48
N HIS A 250 27.55 -14.05 -1.43
CA HIS A 250 28.38 -12.86 -1.59
C HIS A 250 27.64 -11.55 -1.31
N ALA A 251 27.56 -11.21 -0.04
CA ALA A 251 27.01 -9.95 0.47
C ALA A 251 27.74 -8.67 -0.02
N ARG A 252 28.88 -8.79 -0.71
CA ARG A 252 29.67 -7.64 -1.19
C ARG A 252 29.06 -6.84 -2.35
N TYR A 253 28.00 -7.34 -2.98
CA TYR A 253 27.36 -6.68 -4.12
C TYR A 253 25.93 -6.24 -3.82
N ALA A 254 25.63 -5.78 -2.62
CA ALA A 254 24.26 -5.49 -2.17
C ALA A 254 23.47 -4.52 -3.08
N ARG A 255 24.11 -3.56 -3.74
CA ARG A 255 23.46 -2.70 -4.75
C ARG A 255 23.18 -3.42 -6.06
N TYR A 256 24.15 -4.20 -6.57
CA TYR A 256 24.00 -4.99 -7.79
C TYR A 256 23.10 -6.21 -7.55
N ALA A 257 23.14 -6.80 -6.36
CA ALA A 257 22.30 -7.93 -5.99
C ALA A 257 20.81 -7.56 -5.95
N ARG A 258 20.44 -6.32 -5.57
CA ARG A 258 19.04 -5.87 -5.66
C ARG A 258 18.55 -5.84 -7.11
N TYR A 259 19.32 -5.27 -8.02
CA TYR A 259 18.97 -5.21 -9.43
C TYR A 259 18.94 -6.61 -10.09
N LEU A 260 19.92 -7.47 -9.79
CA LEU A 260 19.96 -8.84 -10.27
C LEU A 260 18.86 -9.71 -9.65
N SER A 261 18.50 -9.51 -8.38
CA SER A 261 17.44 -10.29 -7.73
C SER A 261 16.09 -10.13 -8.43
N TRP A 262 15.79 -8.95 -8.97
CA TRP A 262 14.59 -8.71 -9.76
C TRP A 262 14.60 -9.46 -11.09
N LYS A 263 15.77 -9.61 -11.73
CA LYS A 263 15.91 -10.34 -13.00
C LYS A 263 15.81 -11.85 -12.86
N ILE A 264 16.28 -12.41 -11.76
CA ILE A 264 16.40 -13.86 -11.56
C ILE A 264 15.37 -14.45 -10.59
N GLY A 265 14.57 -13.60 -9.92
CA GLY A 265 13.51 -14.02 -8.99
C GLY A 265 12.15 -14.18 -9.64
N TYR A 266 11.18 -14.55 -8.83
CA TYR A 266 9.77 -14.71 -9.19
C TYR A 266 8.88 -14.01 -8.16
N PRO A 267 7.75 -13.41 -8.59
CA PRO A 267 6.73 -12.95 -7.65
C PRO A 267 6.18 -14.16 -6.90
N THR A 268 6.07 -14.05 -5.60
CA THR A 268 5.56 -15.09 -4.73
C THR A 268 4.67 -14.51 -3.64
N HIS A 269 3.98 -15.38 -2.92
CA HIS A 269 3.15 -15.05 -1.79
C HIS A 269 3.34 -16.14 -0.76
N ASP A 270 4.17 -15.87 0.26
CA ASP A 270 4.54 -16.87 1.26
C ASP A 270 5.00 -16.21 2.58
N ILE A 271 5.14 -17.00 3.63
CA ILE A 271 5.75 -16.61 4.90
C ILE A 271 6.96 -17.49 5.21
N LYS A 272 7.96 -16.88 5.83
CA LYS A 272 9.15 -17.56 6.31
C LYS A 272 9.20 -17.50 7.84
N PRO A 273 9.25 -18.64 8.55
CA PRO A 273 9.40 -18.63 9.99
C PRO A 273 10.76 -18.03 10.38
N LEU A 274 10.77 -17.26 11.44
CA LEU A 274 11.98 -16.62 12.00
C LEU A 274 12.35 -17.22 13.36
N ARG A 275 11.45 -17.11 14.33
CA ARG A 275 11.68 -17.58 15.73
C ARG A 275 10.38 -17.71 16.49
N ASN A 276 10.44 -18.33 17.65
CA ASN A 276 9.39 -18.22 18.67
C ASN A 276 9.50 -16.86 19.37
N VAL A 277 8.36 -16.29 19.74
CA VAL A 277 8.25 -15.00 20.43
C VAL A 277 7.17 -15.07 21.49
N ASN A 278 7.34 -14.28 22.55
CA ASN A 278 6.29 -14.07 23.55
C ASN A 278 6.07 -12.55 23.65
N ILE A 279 5.13 -12.03 22.85
CA ILE A 279 4.87 -10.61 22.69
C ILE A 279 3.38 -10.25 22.73
N SER A 280 2.52 -11.18 23.13
CA SER A 280 1.07 -10.97 23.23
C SER A 280 0.70 -9.75 24.08
N ASP A 281 1.39 -9.55 25.21
CA ASP A 281 1.20 -8.40 26.11
C ASP A 281 1.44 -7.04 25.40
N HIS A 282 2.24 -7.03 24.31
CA HIS A 282 2.53 -5.83 23.51
C HIS A 282 1.58 -5.68 22.32
N LEU A 283 0.77 -6.71 22.08
CA LEU A 283 -0.24 -6.78 21.02
C LEU A 283 -1.67 -6.74 21.60
N ASP A 284 -1.84 -6.08 22.75
CA ASP A 284 -3.13 -5.95 23.43
C ASP A 284 -3.86 -7.29 23.66
N GLY A 285 -3.09 -8.37 23.85
CA GLY A 285 -3.62 -9.73 24.03
C GLY A 285 -4.06 -10.42 22.73
N ALA A 286 -3.82 -9.86 21.56
CA ALA A 286 -4.18 -10.49 20.30
C ALA A 286 -3.32 -11.73 20.01
N ASP A 287 -3.95 -12.82 19.58
CA ASP A 287 -3.26 -14.06 19.21
C ASP A 287 -2.60 -13.98 17.82
N ILE A 288 -3.15 -13.12 16.97
CA ILE A 288 -2.69 -12.92 15.60
C ILE A 288 -2.46 -11.42 15.37
N ALA A 289 -1.29 -11.08 14.83
CA ALA A 289 -0.97 -9.72 14.47
C ALA A 289 -0.16 -9.64 13.16
N ILE A 290 -0.55 -8.72 12.28
CA ILE A 290 0.26 -8.34 11.11
C ILE A 290 0.98 -7.05 11.46
N ILE A 291 2.30 -7.13 11.64
CA ILE A 291 3.15 -6.02 12.07
C ILE A 291 3.87 -5.42 10.87
N LEU A 292 3.75 -4.11 10.73
CA LEU A 292 4.39 -3.31 9.71
C LEU A 292 5.62 -2.62 10.31
N SER A 293 6.76 -2.75 9.65
CA SER A 293 8.01 -2.17 10.09
C SER A 293 8.70 -1.40 8.96
N ARG A 294 9.60 -0.52 9.32
CA ARG A 294 10.40 0.22 8.35
C ARG A 294 11.84 -0.28 8.31
N ASN A 295 12.46 -0.23 7.12
CA ASN A 295 13.87 -0.56 6.92
C ASN A 295 14.76 0.69 7.01
N GLU A 296 14.19 1.87 6.90
CA GLU A 296 14.86 3.16 6.91
C GLU A 296 14.11 4.13 7.81
N LYS A 297 14.84 4.97 8.55
CA LYS A 297 14.28 6.01 9.43
C LYS A 297 13.89 7.27 8.63
N THR A 298 13.10 7.10 7.57
CA THR A 298 12.59 8.19 6.72
C THR A 298 11.08 8.31 6.86
N ASN A 299 10.54 9.51 6.60
CA ASN A 299 9.09 9.71 6.59
C ASN A 299 8.43 9.00 5.40
N ARG A 300 9.17 8.79 4.32
CA ARG A 300 8.72 7.97 3.18
C ARG A 300 8.37 6.55 3.58
N ALA A 301 9.14 5.94 4.48
CA ALA A 301 8.80 4.62 5.02
C ALA A 301 7.52 4.64 5.86
N LEU A 302 7.22 5.74 6.56
CA LEU A 302 5.95 5.91 7.27
C LEU A 302 4.76 6.05 6.32
N TRP A 303 4.93 6.73 5.18
CA TRP A 303 3.89 6.78 4.14
C TRP A 303 3.60 5.38 3.58
N GLU A 304 4.65 4.59 3.32
CA GLU A 304 4.48 3.21 2.83
C GLU A 304 3.75 2.31 3.87
N VAL A 305 4.00 2.52 5.18
CA VAL A 305 3.19 1.89 6.24
C VAL A 305 1.73 2.32 6.16
N GLY A 306 1.47 3.60 5.92
CA GLY A 306 0.12 4.12 5.70
C GLY A 306 -0.59 3.45 4.53
N TYR A 307 0.08 3.28 3.39
CA TYR A 307 -0.48 2.56 2.24
C TYR A 307 -0.91 1.14 2.60
N MET A 308 -0.05 0.42 3.32
CA MET A 308 -0.36 -0.94 3.74
C MET A 308 -1.54 -1.01 4.71
N LEU A 309 -1.64 -0.08 5.65
CA LEU A 309 -2.77 -0.01 6.58
C LEU A 309 -4.10 0.25 5.85
N GLU A 310 -4.13 1.22 4.94
CA GLU A 310 -5.32 1.55 4.16
C GLU A 310 -5.82 0.35 3.37
N ASN A 311 -4.91 -0.36 2.70
CA ASN A 311 -5.23 -1.58 1.96
C ASN A 311 -5.75 -2.70 2.87
N MET A 312 -5.14 -2.90 4.05
CA MET A 312 -5.60 -3.91 5.00
C MET A 312 -6.97 -3.55 5.57
N PHE A 313 -7.23 -2.30 5.95
CA PHE A 313 -8.55 -1.88 6.42
C PHE A 313 -9.62 -2.08 5.36
N LEU A 314 -9.32 -1.75 4.11
CA LEU A 314 -10.24 -2.00 3.01
C LEU A 314 -10.48 -3.51 2.81
N GLN A 315 -9.43 -4.32 2.86
CA GLN A 315 -9.56 -5.78 2.70
C GLN A 315 -10.36 -6.42 3.85
N THR A 316 -10.26 -5.93 5.10
CA THR A 316 -11.08 -6.44 6.21
C THR A 316 -12.57 -6.21 5.99
N LYS A 317 -12.96 -5.19 5.22
CA LYS A 317 -14.36 -4.97 4.81
C LYS A 317 -14.87 -6.09 3.92
N SER A 318 -14.08 -6.49 2.93
CA SER A 318 -14.42 -7.61 2.03
C SER A 318 -14.50 -8.94 2.77
N LEU A 319 -13.61 -9.16 3.73
CA LEU A 319 -13.54 -10.39 4.51
C LEU A 319 -14.60 -10.46 5.62
N GLY A 320 -15.16 -9.32 6.02
CA GLY A 320 -16.16 -9.29 7.09
C GLY A 320 -15.60 -9.59 8.50
N ILE A 321 -14.27 -9.49 8.68
CA ILE A 321 -13.60 -9.83 9.94
C ILE A 321 -13.56 -8.66 10.93
N SER A 322 -13.41 -9.01 12.22
CA SER A 322 -13.11 -8.04 13.28
C SER A 322 -11.60 -7.76 13.35
N TYR A 323 -11.23 -6.55 13.73
CA TYR A 323 -9.84 -6.14 13.87
C TYR A 323 -9.67 -4.90 14.75
N LYS A 324 -8.45 -4.70 15.23
CA LYS A 324 -7.99 -3.46 15.87
C LYS A 324 -6.66 -3.05 15.26
N SER A 325 -6.46 -1.76 15.01
CA SER A 325 -5.16 -1.25 14.58
C SER A 325 -4.44 -0.56 15.72
N LYS A 326 -3.12 -0.61 15.70
CA LYS A 326 -2.25 -0.04 16.73
C LYS A 326 -1.01 0.60 16.10
N VAL A 327 -0.59 1.76 16.60
CA VAL A 327 0.71 2.36 16.30
C VAL A 327 1.56 2.26 17.56
N PHE A 328 2.78 1.73 17.41
CA PHE A 328 3.66 1.45 18.56
C PHE A 328 4.33 2.71 19.10
N ILE A 329 4.41 2.81 20.43
CA ILE A 329 5.17 3.83 21.17
C ILE A 329 6.59 3.33 21.46
N ASN A 330 7.49 4.23 21.91
CA ASN A 330 8.92 3.95 22.03
C ASN A 330 9.26 2.71 22.86
N ASP A 331 8.57 2.45 23.96
CA ASP A 331 8.86 1.30 24.84
C ASP A 331 8.41 -0.02 24.19
N GLU A 332 7.30 -0.01 23.49
CA GLU A 332 6.82 -1.16 22.72
C GLU A 332 7.77 -1.46 21.55
N ILE A 333 8.24 -0.42 20.86
CA ILE A 333 9.23 -0.56 19.76
C ILE A 333 10.46 -1.30 20.25
N LYS A 334 11.08 -0.86 21.36
CA LYS A 334 12.28 -1.50 21.94
C LYS A 334 12.04 -2.97 22.30
N LYS A 335 10.86 -3.31 22.81
CA LYS A 335 10.50 -4.68 23.18
C LYS A 335 10.30 -5.57 21.94
N LEU A 336 9.64 -5.07 20.91
CA LEU A 336 9.46 -5.78 19.66
C LEU A 336 10.78 -5.97 18.91
N GLU A 337 11.70 -5.00 18.99
CA GLU A 337 13.04 -5.11 18.41
C GLU A 337 13.87 -6.24 19.08
N ARG A 338 13.82 -6.38 20.41
CA ARG A 338 14.46 -7.49 21.13
C ARG A 338 13.91 -8.86 20.70
N ASN A 339 12.68 -8.89 20.22
CA ASN A 339 12.03 -10.08 19.67
C ASN A 339 12.28 -10.28 18.17
N GLY A 340 13.12 -9.44 17.54
CA GLY A 340 13.57 -9.62 16.15
C GLY A 340 12.73 -8.90 15.09
N ILE A 341 11.87 -7.98 15.49
CA ILE A 341 11.10 -7.12 14.58
C ILE A 341 11.80 -5.78 14.49
N SER A 342 12.54 -5.54 13.43
CA SER A 342 13.31 -4.30 13.26
C SER A 342 12.38 -3.11 12.99
N GLU A 343 12.58 -2.01 13.75
CA GLU A 343 11.87 -0.74 13.59
C GLU A 343 10.34 -0.89 13.38
N PRO A 344 9.61 -1.54 14.31
CA PRO A 344 8.16 -1.73 14.18
C PRO A 344 7.45 -0.37 14.24
N VAL A 345 6.40 -0.20 13.43
CA VAL A 345 5.67 1.06 13.29
C VAL A 345 4.22 0.90 13.73
N ALA A 346 3.53 -0.06 13.14
CA ALA A 346 2.10 -0.28 13.37
C ALA A 346 1.75 -1.76 13.23
N ALA A 347 0.56 -2.14 13.71
CA ALA A 347 0.01 -3.47 13.55
C ALA A 347 -1.48 -3.46 13.25
N LEU A 348 -1.93 -4.49 12.56
CA LEU A 348 -3.32 -4.94 12.52
C LEU A 348 -3.43 -6.16 13.44
N LEU A 349 -4.26 -6.07 14.46
CA LEU A 349 -4.53 -7.11 15.47
C LEU A 349 -5.84 -7.81 15.10
N LEU A 350 -5.83 -9.14 15.07
CA LEU A 350 -6.93 -9.99 14.63
C LEU A 350 -7.40 -10.93 15.73
#